data_c7a72a59ab715fd62e6b6796b066bcb6
#
_entry.id   c7a72a59ab715fd62e6b6796b066bcb6
#
_cell.length_a   1.000
_cell.length_b   1.000
_cell.length_c   1.000
_cell.angle_alpha   90.00
_cell.angle_beta   90.00
_cell.angle_gamma   90.00
#
_symmetry.space_group_name_H-M   'P 1'
#
loop_
_entity.id
_entity.type
_entity.pdbx_description
1 polymer ?
#
loop_
_entity_poly.entity_id
_entity_poly.type
_entity_poly.pdbx_seq_one_letter_code
_entity_poly.pdbx_strand_id
1 'polypeptide(L)'
;NIWDDIPKEEIKGGTGTAWWRVQHMNDIRIRMVEYSPGFLSDHWCKKGHVFFCYEGELETELEDGRKFKLGAGTCYTVGDNNEAHRTSTQTGCKLFIVINLSY
;
A
#
# COMPACT_ATOMS: atom_id res chain seq x y z
N ASN A 1 1.02 -8.83 -18.75
CA ASN A 1 -0.30 -9.06 -18.14
C ASN A 1 -1.11 -7.79 -18.08
N ILE A 2 -2.40 -7.94 -18.32
CA ILE A 2 -3.36 -6.85 -18.17
C ILE A 2 -3.93 -6.93 -16.76
N TRP A 3 -3.78 -5.87 -15.99
CA TRP A 3 -4.22 -5.86 -14.58
C TRP A 3 -5.72 -6.13 -14.43
N ASP A 4 -6.53 -5.69 -15.38
CA ASP A 4 -7.98 -5.89 -15.33
C ASP A 4 -8.38 -7.37 -15.41
N ASP A 5 -7.49 -8.23 -15.91
CA ASP A 5 -7.72 -9.68 -15.98
C ASP A 5 -7.41 -10.40 -14.67
N ILE A 6 -6.79 -9.72 -13.72
CA ILE A 6 -6.45 -10.29 -12.42
C ILE A 6 -7.60 -9.99 -11.46
N PRO A 7 -8.17 -11.02 -10.79
CA PRO A 7 -9.27 -10.78 -9.85
C PRO A 7 -8.87 -9.87 -8.69
N LYS A 8 -9.82 -9.04 -8.25
CA LYS A 8 -9.63 -8.22 -7.05
C LYS A 8 -9.93 -9.04 -5.80
N GLU A 9 -9.05 -8.91 -4.82
CA GLU A 9 -9.30 -9.41 -3.46
C GLU A 9 -9.76 -8.24 -2.60
N GLU A 10 -10.82 -8.46 -1.82
CA GLU A 10 -11.32 -7.45 -0.89
C GLU A 10 -10.69 -7.68 0.48
N ILE A 11 -10.10 -6.64 1.04
CA ILE A 11 -9.42 -6.68 2.34
C ILE A 11 -10.05 -5.60 3.22
N LYS A 12 -10.54 -6.00 4.39
CA LYS A 12 -11.10 -5.05 5.35
C LYS A 12 -9.97 -4.41 6.14
N GLY A 13 -10.01 -3.08 6.29
CA GLY A 13 -9.13 -2.36 7.21
C GLY A 13 -9.69 -2.31 8.62
N GLY A 14 -9.04 -1.57 9.48
CA GLY A 14 -9.62 -1.17 10.76
C GLY A 14 -10.86 -0.34 10.52
N THR A 15 -10.83 0.53 9.51
CA THR A 15 -11.99 1.16 8.88
C THR A 15 -11.78 1.10 7.37
N GLY A 16 -12.88 1.15 6.62
CA GLY A 16 -12.83 1.14 5.16
C GLY A 16 -12.40 -0.21 4.57
N THR A 17 -12.15 -0.19 3.29
CA THR A 17 -11.88 -1.40 2.49
C THR A 17 -10.75 -1.14 1.52
N ALA A 18 -9.93 -2.16 1.29
CA ALA A 18 -8.92 -2.18 0.23
C ALA A 18 -9.27 -3.25 -0.78
N TRP A 19 -8.89 -3.05 -2.03
CA TRP A 19 -9.01 -4.05 -3.09
C TRP A 19 -7.63 -4.24 -3.71
N TRP A 20 -7.17 -5.49 -3.77
CA TRP A 20 -5.85 -5.86 -4.26
C TRP A 20 -5.96 -6.68 -5.54
N ARG A 21 -5.10 -6.36 -6.50
CA ARG A 21 -4.76 -7.26 -7.61
C ARG A 21 -3.29 -7.59 -7.47
N VAL A 22 -2.98 -8.88 -7.31
CA VAL A 22 -1.65 -9.34 -6.94
C VAL A 22 -1.06 -10.17 -8.06
N GLN A 23 0.21 -9.95 -8.37
CA GLN A 23 0.98 -10.72 -9.33
C GLN A 23 2.34 -11.06 -8.74
N HIS A 24 2.74 -12.31 -8.88
CA HIS A 24 4.06 -12.77 -8.43
C HIS A 24 4.99 -12.97 -9.62
N MET A 25 6.23 -12.52 -9.49
CA MET A 25 7.29 -12.73 -10.45
C MET A 25 8.54 -13.16 -9.69
N ASN A 26 8.81 -14.46 -9.65
CA ASN A 26 9.89 -15.03 -8.86
C ASN A 26 9.74 -14.60 -7.38
N ASP A 27 10.69 -13.83 -6.86
CA ASP A 27 10.72 -13.37 -5.48
C ASP A 27 10.15 -11.95 -5.30
N ILE A 28 9.52 -11.41 -6.34
CA ILE A 28 8.90 -10.10 -6.30
C ILE A 28 7.39 -10.25 -6.33
N ARG A 29 6.71 -9.54 -5.42
CA ARG A 29 5.25 -9.43 -5.44
C ARG A 29 4.87 -8.01 -5.80
N ILE A 30 4.02 -7.88 -6.81
CA ILE A 30 3.52 -6.61 -7.31
C ILE A 30 2.04 -6.54 -7.03
N ARG A 31 1.58 -5.42 -6.46
CA ARG A 31 0.16 -5.21 -6.17
C ARG A 31 -0.32 -3.89 -6.76
N MET A 32 -1.48 -3.94 -7.41
CA MET A 32 -2.28 -2.76 -7.69
C MET A 32 -3.33 -2.68 -6.59
N VAL A 33 -3.36 -1.58 -5.86
CA VAL A 33 -4.18 -1.43 -4.66
C VAL A 33 -5.08 -0.22 -4.79
N GLU A 34 -6.36 -0.41 -4.43
CA GLU A 34 -7.30 0.69 -4.27
C GLU A 34 -7.73 0.73 -2.81
N TYR A 35 -7.70 1.91 -2.21
CA TYR A 35 -8.26 2.13 -0.87
C TYR A 35 -9.52 2.97 -0.97
N SER A 36 -10.56 2.55 -0.25
CA SER A 36 -11.78 3.35 -0.14
C SER A 36 -11.54 4.62 0.66
N PRO A 37 -12.38 5.66 0.49
CA PRO A 37 -12.37 6.78 1.43
C PRO A 37 -12.53 6.28 2.86
N GLY A 38 -11.73 6.82 3.77
CA GLY A 38 -11.76 6.45 5.17
C GLY A 38 -11.02 5.15 5.51
N PHE A 39 -10.25 4.58 4.57
CA PHE A 39 -9.48 3.37 4.86
C PHE A 39 -8.38 3.65 5.87
N LEU A 40 -8.24 2.75 6.85
CA LEU A 40 -7.13 2.70 7.79
C LEU A 40 -6.69 1.25 7.91
N SER A 41 -5.40 0.99 7.66
CA SER A 41 -4.83 -0.35 7.83
C SER A 41 -5.00 -0.82 9.27
N ASP A 42 -5.32 -2.09 9.45
CA ASP A 42 -5.58 -2.67 10.78
C ASP A 42 -4.32 -3.22 11.46
N HIS A 43 -3.16 -3.07 10.83
CA HIS A 43 -1.90 -3.55 11.41
C HIS A 43 -0.73 -2.68 10.95
N TRP A 44 0.38 -2.80 11.70
CA TRP A 44 1.65 -2.17 11.36
C TRP A 44 2.45 -3.14 10.49
N CYS A 45 2.99 -2.64 9.38
CA CYS A 45 3.77 -3.44 8.44
C CYS A 45 5.25 -3.15 8.58
N LYS A 46 6.07 -4.20 8.66
CA LYS A 46 7.55 -4.08 8.74
C LYS A 46 8.24 -4.50 7.46
N LYS A 47 7.49 -4.95 6.45
CA LYS A 47 8.05 -5.41 5.18
C LYS A 47 8.52 -4.22 4.34
N GLY A 48 9.67 -4.36 3.69
CA GLY A 48 10.19 -3.36 2.77
C GLY A 48 9.32 -3.25 1.53
N HIS A 49 8.98 -2.02 1.17
CA HIS A 49 8.05 -1.73 0.09
C HIS A 49 8.53 -0.57 -0.76
N VAL A 50 8.16 -0.59 -2.03
CA VAL A 50 8.11 0.61 -2.85
C VAL A 50 6.66 0.91 -3.10
N PHE A 51 6.18 2.07 -2.66
CA PHE A 51 4.83 2.55 -2.89
C PHE A 51 4.87 3.67 -3.91
N PHE A 52 4.06 3.55 -4.94
CA PHE A 52 3.83 4.66 -5.87
C PHE A 52 2.34 4.98 -5.89
N CYS A 53 1.98 6.20 -5.47
CA CYS A 53 0.61 6.68 -5.52
C CYS A 53 0.36 7.29 -6.89
N TYR A 54 -0.61 6.76 -7.64
CA TYR A 54 -0.91 7.29 -8.96
C TYR A 54 -2.26 7.98 -9.04
N GLU A 55 -3.09 7.88 -8.00
CA GLU A 55 -4.37 8.59 -7.92
C GLU A 55 -4.74 8.82 -6.47
N GLY A 56 -5.24 10.03 -6.16
CA GLY A 56 -5.66 10.39 -4.81
C GLY A 56 -4.49 10.75 -3.90
N GLU A 57 -4.68 10.59 -2.60
CA GLU A 57 -3.63 10.81 -1.61
C GLU A 57 -3.80 9.89 -0.42
N LEU A 58 -2.68 9.64 0.25
CA LEU A 58 -2.65 8.80 1.44
C LEU A 58 -1.71 9.40 2.48
N GLU A 59 -1.80 8.87 3.70
CA GLU A 59 -0.90 9.22 4.78
C GLU A 59 -0.24 7.94 5.30
N THR A 60 1.08 7.98 5.46
CA THR A 60 1.84 6.91 6.09
C THR A 60 2.27 7.37 7.47
N GLU A 61 1.94 6.57 8.47
CA GLU A 61 2.31 6.83 9.87
C GLU A 61 3.37 5.83 10.31
N LEU A 62 4.44 6.31 10.95
CA LEU A 62 5.47 5.48 11.56
C LEU A 62 5.16 5.27 13.04
N GLU A 63 5.75 4.22 13.64
CA GLU A 63 5.50 3.90 15.05
C GLU A 63 5.90 5.02 16.02
N ASP A 64 6.87 5.86 15.63
CA ASP A 64 7.31 6.99 16.47
C ASP A 64 6.39 8.22 16.35
N GLY A 65 5.31 8.11 15.59
CA GLY A 65 4.32 9.17 15.43
C GLY A 65 4.53 10.09 14.24
N ARG A 66 5.64 9.96 13.51
CA ARG A 66 5.84 10.77 12.31
C ARG A 66 4.84 10.37 11.22
N LYS A 67 4.33 11.36 10.51
CA LYS A 67 3.35 11.15 9.44
C LYS A 67 3.80 11.85 8.18
N PHE A 68 3.59 11.16 7.04
CA PHE A 68 3.94 11.69 5.73
C PHE A 68 2.74 11.60 4.81
N LYS A 69 2.40 12.72 4.14
CA LYS A 69 1.37 12.73 3.11
C LYS A 69 1.99 12.45 1.75
N LEU A 70 1.34 11.58 0.98
CA LEU A 70 1.76 11.22 -0.35
C LEU A 70 0.59 11.45 -1.30
N GLY A 71 0.78 12.36 -2.26
CA GLY A 71 -0.22 12.61 -3.30
C GLY A 71 0.10 11.84 -4.57
N ALA A 72 -0.77 11.98 -5.57
CA ALA A 72 -0.57 11.36 -6.87
C ALA A 72 0.77 11.79 -7.47
N GLY A 73 1.52 10.82 -8.01
CA GLY A 73 2.84 11.05 -8.58
C GLY A 73 3.99 10.93 -7.59
N THR A 74 3.72 10.61 -6.32
CA THR A 74 4.78 10.46 -5.31
C THR A 74 5.10 9.01 -5.05
N CYS A 75 6.35 8.77 -4.67
CA CYS A 75 6.87 7.45 -4.34
C CYS A 75 7.41 7.44 -2.91
N TYR A 76 7.14 6.36 -2.18
CA TYR A 76 7.65 6.16 -0.82
C TYR A 76 8.34 4.81 -0.75
N THR A 77 9.54 4.80 -0.19
CA THR A 77 10.33 3.59 -0.06
C THR A 77 10.65 3.34 1.41
N VAL A 78 10.46 2.09 1.84
CA VAL A 78 10.76 1.67 3.20
C VAL A 78 11.54 0.36 3.14
N GLY A 79 12.61 0.26 3.93
CA GLY A 79 13.38 -0.98 4.03
C GLY A 79 12.71 -2.01 4.93
N ASP A 80 13.08 -3.27 4.76
CA ASP A 80 12.60 -4.34 5.64
C ASP A 80 13.09 -4.10 7.06
N ASN A 81 12.20 -4.32 8.02
CA ASN A 81 12.48 -4.26 9.46
C ASN A 81 13.07 -2.92 9.93
N ASN A 82 12.94 -1.87 9.13
CA ASN A 82 13.38 -0.53 9.53
C ASN A 82 12.40 0.04 10.54
N GLU A 83 11.32 0.60 10.03
CA GLU A 83 10.28 1.18 10.88
C GLU A 83 8.94 0.61 10.44
N ALA A 84 8.17 0.13 11.40
CA ALA A 84 6.81 -0.28 11.10
C ALA A 84 5.99 0.93 10.65
N HIS A 85 5.12 0.72 9.68
CA HIS A 85 4.32 1.78 9.10
C HIS A 85 2.88 1.32 8.92
N ARG A 86 1.98 2.29 8.89
CA ARG A 86 0.56 2.07 8.71
C ARG A 86 0.01 3.12 7.75
N THR A 87 -0.84 2.69 6.83
CA THR A 87 -1.39 3.55 5.79
C THR A 87 -2.84 3.89 6.06
N SER A 88 -3.20 5.14 5.80
CA SER A 88 -4.59 5.60 5.84
C SER A 88 -4.85 6.59 4.71
N THR A 89 -6.12 6.76 4.36
CA THR A 89 -6.55 7.77 3.40
C THR A 89 -7.94 8.26 3.75
N GLN A 90 -8.16 9.56 3.67
CA GLN A 90 -9.49 10.15 3.90
C GLN A 90 -10.36 10.11 2.65
N THR A 91 -9.77 10.33 1.49
CA THR A 91 -10.51 10.53 0.24
C THR A 91 -10.44 9.35 -0.70
N GLY A 92 -9.63 8.34 -0.37
CA GLY A 92 -9.36 7.21 -1.26
C GLY A 92 -8.14 7.44 -2.11
N CYS A 93 -7.48 6.35 -2.52
CA CYS A 93 -6.31 6.44 -3.37
C CYS A 93 -6.07 5.12 -4.11
N LYS A 94 -5.19 5.18 -5.10
CA LYS A 94 -4.72 4.02 -5.86
C LYS A 94 -3.21 3.99 -5.84
N LEU A 95 -2.67 2.82 -5.53
CA LEU A 95 -1.23 2.60 -5.34
C LEU A 95 -0.73 1.46 -6.22
N PHE A 96 0.54 1.57 -6.59
CA PHE A 96 1.31 0.48 -7.14
C PHE A 96 2.40 0.14 -6.11
N ILE A 97 2.41 -1.12 -5.65
CA ILE A 97 3.29 -1.53 -4.55
C ILE A 97 4.17 -2.68 -5.02
N VAL A 98 5.46 -2.58 -4.78
CA VAL A 98 6.43 -3.64 -5.07
C VAL A 98 7.05 -4.11 -3.75
N ILE A 99 6.99 -5.43 -3.53
CA ILE A 99 7.57 -6.07 -2.34
C ILE A 99 8.55 -7.13 -2.81
N ASN A 100 9.78 -7.08 -2.29
CA ASN A 100 10.77 -8.12 -2.52
C ASN A 100 10.60 -9.19 -1.42
N LEU A 101 10.42 -10.44 -1.81
CA LEU A 101 10.16 -11.55 -0.92
C LEU A 101 11.41 -12.42 -0.64
N SER A 102 12.57 -12.06 -1.18
CA SER A 102 13.76 -12.89 -1.15
C SER A 102 14.61 -12.71 0.12
N TYR A 103 14.10 -12.13 1.15
CA TYR A 103 14.83 -11.95 2.41
C TYR A 103 14.67 -13.13 3.34
#